data_fb0db6f6d1691777c7cc72fd13c43049
#
_entry.id   fb0db6f6d1691777c7cc72fd13c43049
#
_cell.length_a   1.000
_cell.length_b   1.000
_cell.length_c   1.000
_cell.angle_alpha   90.00
_cell.angle_beta   90.00
_cell.angle_gamma   90.00
#
_symmetry.space_group_name_H-M   'P 1'
#
loop_
_entity.id
_entity.type
_entity.pdbx_description
1 polymer ?
#
loop_
_entity_poly.entity_id
_entity_poly.type
_entity_poly.pdbx_seq_one_letter_code
_entity_poly.pdbx_strand_id
1 'polypeptide(L)'
;MNMDYQEYLNRTQQASELMSSGRLQETIDFLYLLFLSDISDIDKVSICANLATVYDRMGNTESAISWFDKGIDLELIYYRFEVTEKKAQYLSQLGRSNEALPIYETLISQPFVSEADKDRMRKTIQVFLGQTTRPWK
;
A
#
# COMPACT_ATOMS: atom_id res chain seq x y z
N MET A 1 -2.77 12.36 24.49
CA MET A 1 -1.43 12.95 24.31
C MET A 1 -0.83 12.49 23.00
N ASN A 2 -0.40 13.42 22.16
CA ASN A 2 0.17 13.08 20.88
C ASN A 2 1.53 12.43 21.03
N MET A 3 1.77 11.38 20.25
CA MET A 3 3.09 10.76 20.19
C MET A 3 4.03 11.74 19.46
N ASP A 4 5.20 12.03 20.03
CA ASP A 4 6.14 12.86 19.32
C ASP A 4 6.80 12.09 18.17
N TYR A 5 7.35 12.84 17.22
CA TYR A 5 7.88 12.26 15.98
C TYR A 5 9.07 11.34 16.25
N GLN A 6 9.92 11.67 17.22
CA GLN A 6 11.07 10.83 17.54
C GLN A 6 10.63 9.48 18.11
N GLU A 7 9.60 9.47 18.94
CA GLU A 7 9.04 8.21 19.47
C GLU A 7 8.45 7.39 18.34
N TYR A 8 7.74 8.02 17.40
CA TYR A 8 7.20 7.35 16.22
C TYR A 8 8.32 6.69 15.41
N LEU A 9 9.41 7.41 15.14
CA LEU A 9 10.55 6.87 14.40
C LEU A 9 11.19 5.69 15.13
N ASN A 10 11.31 5.78 16.44
CA ASN A 10 11.88 4.69 17.25
C ASN A 10 11.00 3.44 17.18
N ARG A 11 9.69 3.59 17.21
CA ARG A 11 8.75 2.47 17.14
C ARG A 11 8.73 1.85 15.75
N THR A 12 8.80 2.65 14.69
CA THR A 12 8.89 2.11 13.33
C THR A 12 10.19 1.34 13.13
N GLN A 13 11.28 1.79 13.74
CA GLN A 13 12.55 1.07 13.72
C GLN A 13 12.43 -0.28 14.43
N GLN A 14 11.76 -0.33 15.59
CA GLN A 14 11.52 -1.58 16.29
C GLN A 14 10.69 -2.56 15.43
N ALA A 15 9.67 -2.06 14.75
CA ALA A 15 8.86 -2.88 13.84
C ALA A 15 9.71 -3.46 12.71
N SER A 16 10.59 -2.64 12.14
CA SER A 16 11.51 -3.06 11.09
C SER A 16 12.44 -4.17 11.55
N GLU A 17 12.94 -4.07 12.77
CA GLU A 17 13.81 -5.09 13.37
C GLU A 17 13.07 -6.40 13.60
N LEU A 18 11.84 -6.35 14.10
CA LEU A 18 10.99 -7.53 14.28
C LEU A 18 10.74 -8.22 12.93
N MET A 19 10.45 -7.43 11.90
CA MET A 19 10.20 -7.97 10.57
C MET A 19 11.45 -8.61 9.98
N SER A 20 12.60 -7.96 10.11
CA SER A 20 13.89 -8.48 9.62
C SER A 20 14.27 -9.77 10.32
N SER A 21 13.85 -9.97 11.57
CA SER A 21 14.09 -11.18 12.34
C SER A 21 13.11 -12.31 11.99
N GLY A 22 12.17 -12.08 11.08
CA GLY A 22 11.16 -13.06 10.73
C GLY A 22 10.05 -13.22 11.76
N ARG A 23 9.96 -12.33 12.74
CA ARG A 23 8.93 -12.36 13.80
C ARG A 23 7.68 -11.64 13.30
N LEU A 24 7.00 -12.26 12.32
CA LEU A 24 5.94 -11.59 11.56
C LEU A 24 4.70 -11.31 12.40
N GLN A 25 4.26 -12.26 13.22
CA GLN A 25 3.08 -12.02 14.06
C GLN A 25 3.34 -10.91 15.08
N GLU A 26 4.53 -10.88 15.68
CA GLU A 26 4.90 -9.83 16.61
C GLU A 26 4.98 -8.47 15.90
N THR A 27 5.44 -8.46 14.66
CA THR A 27 5.47 -7.24 13.85
C THR A 27 4.05 -6.71 13.63
N ILE A 28 3.11 -7.61 13.29
CA ILE A 28 1.71 -7.23 13.11
C ILE A 28 1.13 -6.64 14.40
N ASP A 29 1.33 -7.32 15.52
CA ASP A 29 0.80 -6.87 16.81
C ASP A 29 1.36 -5.49 17.18
N PHE A 30 2.66 -5.30 16.96
CA PHE A 30 3.33 -4.02 17.23
C PHE A 30 2.81 -2.90 16.35
N LEU A 31 2.73 -3.14 15.04
CA LEU A 31 2.24 -2.15 14.08
C LEU A 31 0.77 -1.82 14.32
N TYR A 32 -0.04 -2.80 14.68
CA TYR A 32 -1.45 -2.55 14.95
C TYR A 32 -1.63 -1.63 16.17
N LEU A 33 -0.87 -1.87 17.24
CA LEU A 33 -0.90 -0.99 18.40
C LEU A 33 -0.44 0.42 18.04
N LEU A 34 0.56 0.53 17.18
CA LEU A 34 1.03 1.83 16.70
C LEU A 34 -0.05 2.53 15.87
N PHE A 35 -0.76 1.79 15.03
CA PHE A 35 -1.89 2.32 14.25
C PHE A 35 -2.99 2.88 15.16
N LEU A 36 -3.25 2.23 16.28
CA LEU A 36 -4.28 2.67 17.25
C LEU A 36 -3.82 3.82 18.12
N SER A 37 -2.54 4.17 18.10
CA SER A 37 -1.99 5.23 18.94
C SER A 37 -2.28 6.62 18.36
N ASP A 38 -1.91 7.65 19.10
CA ASP A 38 -2.17 9.04 18.72
C ASP A 38 -1.08 9.56 17.79
N ILE A 39 -1.08 9.05 16.58
CA ILE A 39 -0.20 9.47 15.48
C ILE A 39 -1.04 10.17 14.41
N SER A 40 -0.38 10.88 13.50
CA SER A 40 -1.08 11.57 12.41
C SER A 40 -1.70 10.58 11.43
N ASP A 41 -2.73 11.02 10.69
CA ASP A 41 -3.36 10.21 9.65
C ASP A 41 -2.35 9.79 8.59
N ILE A 42 -1.42 10.67 8.22
CA ILE A 42 -0.38 10.36 7.24
C ILE A 42 0.53 9.24 7.74
N ASP A 43 0.88 9.26 9.02
CA ASP A 43 1.67 8.18 9.62
C ASP A 43 0.86 6.89 9.67
N LYS A 44 -0.44 6.97 9.96
CA LYS A 44 -1.33 5.80 9.91
C LYS A 44 -1.40 5.18 8.53
N VAL A 45 -1.39 5.99 7.48
CA VAL A 45 -1.34 5.49 6.09
C VAL A 45 -0.11 4.62 5.88
N SER A 46 1.05 5.09 6.32
CA SER A 46 2.30 4.33 6.23
C SER A 46 2.22 3.01 7.00
N ILE A 47 1.65 3.04 8.20
CA ILE A 47 1.46 1.83 9.00
C ILE A 47 0.53 0.83 8.29
N CYS A 48 -0.53 1.30 7.65
CA CYS A 48 -1.42 0.44 6.86
C CYS A 48 -0.66 -0.29 5.75
N ALA A 49 0.18 0.41 5.01
CA ALA A 49 0.99 -0.19 3.95
C ALA A 49 1.97 -1.22 4.52
N ASN A 50 2.57 -0.92 5.66
CA ASN A 50 3.48 -1.86 6.33
C ASN A 50 2.75 -3.11 6.82
N LEU A 51 1.57 -2.95 7.41
CA LEU A 51 0.75 -4.09 7.82
C LEU A 51 0.37 -4.96 6.63
N ALA A 52 -0.02 -4.35 5.52
CA ALA A 52 -0.34 -5.08 4.30
C ALA A 52 0.86 -5.93 3.85
N THR A 53 2.06 -5.36 3.88
CA THR A 53 3.29 -6.07 3.48
C THR A 53 3.57 -7.27 4.39
N VAL A 54 3.39 -7.11 5.70
CA VAL A 54 3.63 -8.21 6.65
C VAL A 54 2.61 -9.33 6.46
N TYR A 55 1.33 -8.99 6.28
CA TYR A 55 0.30 -9.99 6.02
C TYR A 55 0.57 -10.76 4.72
N ASP A 56 1.07 -10.05 3.67
CA ASP A 56 1.46 -10.72 2.44
C ASP A 56 2.57 -11.76 2.69
N ARG A 57 3.57 -11.40 3.47
CA ARG A 57 4.66 -12.33 3.83
C ARG A 57 4.16 -13.55 4.60
N MET A 58 3.07 -13.40 5.34
CA MET A 58 2.43 -14.52 6.03
C MET A 58 1.53 -15.35 5.13
N GLY A 59 1.39 -14.97 3.87
CA GLY A 59 0.50 -15.63 2.93
C GLY A 59 -0.96 -15.28 3.09
N ASN A 60 -1.27 -14.23 3.86
CA ASN A 60 -2.65 -13.80 4.10
C ASN A 60 -3.00 -12.64 3.16
N THR A 61 -3.31 -12.97 1.92
CA THR A 61 -3.58 -12.01 0.85
C THR A 61 -4.79 -11.12 1.15
N GLU A 62 -5.87 -11.69 1.67
CA GLU A 62 -7.08 -10.91 1.91
C GLU A 62 -6.90 -9.89 3.02
N SER A 63 -6.15 -10.23 4.08
CA SER A 63 -5.81 -9.25 5.11
C SER A 63 -4.89 -8.16 4.57
N ALA A 64 -3.95 -8.52 3.69
CA ALA A 64 -3.09 -7.52 3.04
C ALA A 64 -3.92 -6.51 2.24
N ILE A 65 -4.85 -6.99 1.43
CA ILE A 65 -5.75 -6.12 0.65
C ILE A 65 -6.59 -5.23 1.58
N SER A 66 -7.10 -5.79 2.66
CA SER A 66 -7.91 -5.05 3.63
C SER A 66 -7.13 -3.88 4.25
N TRP A 67 -5.85 -4.08 4.56
CA TRP A 67 -5.01 -3.01 5.12
C TRP A 67 -4.64 -1.96 4.07
N PHE A 68 -4.43 -2.35 2.81
CA PHE A 68 -4.30 -1.38 1.74
C PHE A 68 -5.56 -0.51 1.65
N ASP A 69 -6.75 -1.11 1.72
CA ASP A 69 -8.01 -0.38 1.62
C ASP A 69 -8.18 0.63 2.77
N LYS A 70 -7.77 0.27 3.99
CA LYS A 70 -7.77 1.21 5.11
C LYS A 70 -6.84 2.41 4.85
N GLY A 71 -5.66 2.15 4.33
CA GLY A 71 -4.71 3.21 3.99
C GLY A 71 -5.24 4.12 2.89
N ILE A 72 -5.91 3.54 1.88
CA ILE A 72 -6.53 4.30 0.79
C ILE A 72 -7.60 5.24 1.33
N ASP A 73 -8.47 4.76 2.20
CA ASP A 73 -9.53 5.60 2.79
C ASP A 73 -8.94 6.79 3.55
N LEU A 74 -7.84 6.60 4.25
CA LEU A 74 -7.17 7.66 4.99
C LEU A 74 -6.47 8.66 4.06
N GLU A 75 -5.76 8.17 3.04
CA GLU A 75 -4.94 9.04 2.18
C GLU A 75 -5.76 9.89 1.21
N LEU A 76 -6.91 9.38 0.75
CA LEU A 76 -7.74 10.10 -0.22
C LEU A 76 -8.25 11.44 0.32
N ILE A 77 -8.48 11.54 1.62
CA ILE A 77 -8.90 12.80 2.26
C ILE A 77 -7.86 13.90 2.03
N TYR A 78 -6.58 13.51 1.89
CA TYR A 78 -5.46 14.44 1.70
C TYR A 78 -5.00 14.52 0.26
N TYR A 79 -5.80 14.00 -0.69
CA TYR A 79 -5.44 13.99 -2.13
C TYR A 79 -4.14 13.26 -2.39
N ARG A 80 -3.92 12.15 -1.68
CA ARG A 80 -2.74 11.29 -1.84
C ARG A 80 -3.16 9.96 -2.45
N PHE A 81 -2.23 9.31 -3.16
CA PHE A 81 -2.54 8.07 -3.88
C PHE A 81 -1.44 7.01 -3.77
N GLU A 82 -0.50 7.19 -2.84
CA GLU A 82 0.65 6.28 -2.70
C GLU A 82 0.22 4.85 -2.39
N VAL A 83 -0.70 4.67 -1.44
CA VAL A 83 -1.19 3.35 -1.06
C VAL A 83 -2.14 2.81 -2.11
N THR A 84 -2.92 3.67 -2.74
CA THR A 84 -3.79 3.27 -3.87
C THR A 84 -2.96 2.65 -4.98
N GLU A 85 -1.86 3.29 -5.35
CA GLU A 85 -0.95 2.77 -6.36
C GLU A 85 -0.26 1.47 -5.90
N LYS A 86 0.13 1.39 -4.64
CA LYS A 86 0.71 0.17 -4.07
C LYS A 86 -0.26 -1.00 -4.13
N LYS A 87 -1.54 -0.76 -3.87
CA LYS A 87 -2.56 -1.82 -4.02
C LYS A 87 -2.61 -2.32 -5.45
N ALA A 88 -2.62 -1.41 -6.43
CA ALA A 88 -2.64 -1.78 -7.83
C ALA A 88 -1.41 -2.61 -8.21
N GLN A 89 -0.22 -2.19 -7.76
CA GLN A 89 1.02 -2.94 -7.97
C GLN A 89 0.95 -4.32 -7.33
N TYR A 90 0.45 -4.41 -6.12
CA TYR A 90 0.30 -5.67 -5.39
C TYR A 90 -0.63 -6.63 -6.14
N LEU A 91 -1.79 -6.14 -6.59
CA LEU A 91 -2.73 -6.95 -7.35
C LEU A 91 -2.12 -7.46 -8.66
N SER A 92 -1.34 -6.63 -9.36
CA SER A 92 -0.67 -7.08 -10.57
C SER A 92 0.39 -8.14 -10.29
N GLN A 93 1.12 -8.03 -9.18
CA GLN A 93 2.10 -9.05 -8.77
C GLN A 93 1.42 -10.39 -8.47
N LEU A 94 0.18 -10.36 -8.00
CA LEU A 94 -0.62 -11.56 -7.75
C LEU A 94 -1.25 -12.15 -9.02
N GLY A 95 -1.03 -11.54 -10.18
CA GLY A 95 -1.68 -11.94 -11.42
C GLY A 95 -3.12 -11.47 -11.53
N ARG A 96 -3.55 -10.55 -10.69
CA ARG A 96 -4.92 -10.01 -10.66
C ARG A 96 -4.98 -8.66 -11.39
N SER A 97 -4.45 -8.64 -12.62
CA SER A 97 -4.37 -7.41 -13.43
C SER A 97 -5.75 -6.83 -13.77
N ASN A 98 -6.77 -7.67 -13.87
CA ASN A 98 -8.14 -7.24 -14.11
C ASN A 98 -8.69 -6.40 -12.95
N GLU A 99 -8.15 -6.55 -11.75
CA GLU A 99 -8.51 -5.74 -10.59
C GLU A 99 -7.60 -4.52 -10.44
N ALA A 100 -6.35 -4.64 -10.87
CA ALA A 100 -5.39 -3.52 -10.83
C ALA A 100 -5.73 -2.44 -11.86
N LEU A 101 -6.17 -2.84 -13.05
CA LEU A 101 -6.43 -1.93 -14.16
C LEU A 101 -7.43 -0.81 -13.79
N PRO A 102 -8.61 -1.10 -13.22
CA PRO A 102 -9.55 -0.05 -12.84
C PRO A 102 -8.97 0.95 -11.83
N ILE A 103 -8.08 0.50 -10.96
CA ILE A 103 -7.42 1.38 -9.98
C ILE A 103 -6.54 2.39 -10.71
N TYR A 104 -5.71 1.94 -11.65
CA TYR A 104 -4.87 2.82 -12.44
C TYR A 104 -5.70 3.78 -13.29
N GLU A 105 -6.76 3.30 -13.92
CA GLU A 105 -7.63 4.14 -14.74
C GLU A 105 -8.28 5.24 -13.91
N THR A 106 -8.73 4.92 -12.70
CA THR A 106 -9.28 5.90 -11.77
C THR A 106 -8.24 6.95 -11.39
N LEU A 107 -7.02 6.53 -11.08
CA LEU A 107 -5.94 7.45 -10.71
C LEU A 107 -5.57 8.40 -11.85
N ILE A 108 -5.53 7.90 -13.08
CA ILE A 108 -5.23 8.72 -14.26
C ILE A 108 -6.28 9.82 -14.45
N SER A 109 -7.52 9.57 -14.04
CA SER A 109 -8.60 10.55 -14.17
C SER A 109 -8.60 11.61 -13.07
N GLN A 110 -7.76 11.49 -12.05
CA GLN A 110 -7.79 12.41 -10.91
C GLN A 110 -6.97 13.68 -11.17
N PRO A 111 -7.55 14.86 -10.89
CA PRO A 111 -6.84 16.12 -11.14
C PRO A 111 -5.64 16.35 -10.23
N PHE A 112 -5.57 15.66 -9.07
CA PHE A 112 -4.46 15.82 -8.13
C PHE A 112 -3.26 14.92 -8.46
N VAL A 113 -3.37 14.05 -9.47
CA VAL A 113 -2.24 13.22 -9.94
C VAL A 113 -1.49 13.99 -11.01
N SER A 114 -0.18 14.10 -10.89
CA SER A 114 0.65 14.83 -11.86
C SER A 114 0.65 14.14 -13.22
N GLU A 115 0.92 14.90 -14.28
CA GLU A 115 1.02 14.32 -15.64
C GLU A 115 2.17 13.31 -15.74
N ALA A 116 3.28 13.56 -15.04
CA ALA A 116 4.39 12.60 -15.00
C ALA A 116 3.95 11.26 -14.39
N ASP A 117 3.19 11.30 -13.29
CA ASP A 117 2.67 10.09 -12.67
C ASP A 117 1.64 9.41 -13.55
N LYS A 118 0.76 10.18 -14.20
CA LYS A 118 -0.21 9.63 -15.15
C LYS A 118 0.48 8.91 -16.30
N ASP A 119 1.54 9.50 -16.86
CA ASP A 119 2.29 8.87 -17.95
C ASP A 119 2.95 7.57 -17.51
N ARG A 120 3.50 7.55 -16.30
CA ARG A 120 4.07 6.33 -15.72
C ARG A 120 3.01 5.24 -15.58
N MET A 121 1.82 5.60 -15.11
CA MET A 121 0.71 4.66 -14.96
C MET A 121 0.18 4.17 -16.31
N ARG A 122 0.11 5.04 -17.32
CA ARG A 122 -0.29 4.65 -18.68
C ARG A 122 0.67 3.62 -19.25
N LYS A 123 1.96 3.78 -19.03
CA LYS A 123 2.96 2.80 -19.46
C LYS A 123 2.77 1.46 -18.76
N THR A 124 2.47 1.50 -17.46
CA THR A 124 2.16 0.30 -16.70
C THR A 124 0.94 -0.43 -17.24
N ILE A 125 -0.13 0.31 -17.57
CA ILE A 125 -1.33 -0.25 -18.18
C ILE A 125 -1.01 -0.93 -19.51
N GLN A 126 -0.18 -0.31 -20.34
CA GLN A 126 0.21 -0.90 -21.62
C GLN A 126 0.95 -2.22 -21.45
N VAL A 127 1.79 -2.33 -20.42
CA VAL A 127 2.46 -3.60 -20.08
C VAL A 127 1.42 -4.67 -19.76
N PHE A 128 0.40 -4.33 -18.96
CA PHE A 128 -0.68 -5.28 -18.62
C PHE A 128 -1.44 -5.72 -19.88
N LEU A 129 -1.83 -4.76 -20.72
CA LEU A 129 -2.52 -5.07 -21.96
C LEU A 129 -1.66 -5.92 -22.89
N GLY A 130 -0.37 -5.60 -22.99
CA GLY A 130 0.56 -6.40 -23.77
C GLY A 130 0.68 -7.83 -23.28
N GLN A 131 0.62 -8.03 -21.98
CA GLN A 131 0.68 -9.36 -21.36
C GLN A 131 -0.61 -10.14 -21.57
N THR A 132 -1.77 -9.45 -21.54
CA THR A 132 -3.07 -10.10 -21.60
C THR A 132 -3.58 -10.31 -23.03
N THR A 133 -3.11 -9.52 -23.99
CA THR A 133 -3.64 -9.53 -25.37
C THR A 133 -2.71 -10.20 -26.38
N ARG A 134 -1.56 -10.69 -25.97
CA ARG A 134 -0.62 -11.34 -26.90
C ARG A 134 -1.17 -12.67 -27.38
N PRO A 135 -1.49 -12.78 -28.68
CA PRO A 135 -2.17 -13.96 -29.19
C PRO A 135 -1.27 -15.18 -29.37
N TRP A 136 0.05 -14.97 -29.40
CA TRP A 136 0.99 -16.07 -29.61
C TRP A 136 1.34 -16.82 -28.34
N LYS A 137 0.81 -16.42 -27.26
CA LYS A 137 1.02 -17.11 -26.00
C LYS A 137 0.15 -18.34 -25.89
#